data_b95c3186afa48cded88083c19482dd5e
#
_entry.id   b95c3186afa48cded88083c19482dd5e
#
_cell.length_a   1.000
_cell.length_b   1.000
_cell.length_c   1.000
_cell.angle_alpha   90.00
_cell.angle_beta   90.00
_cell.angle_gamma   90.00
#
_symmetry.space_group_name_H-M   'P 1'
#
loop_
_entity.id
_entity.type
_entity.pdbx_description
1 polymer ?
#
loop_
_entity_poly.entity_id
_entity_poly.type
_entity_poly.pdbx_seq_one_letter_code
_entity_poly.pdbx_strand_id
1 'polypeptide(L)'
;MKNIGIIILLILCSCTLYQDDKEPEIFFQYSKFEILELGKSFSDMIILDNQNAIYLADYNNNSVLKINTQNSLLIENNTIVGSHPIALDISSDKSTIAIAHEGESSILLLNTQTMAVSNSFSVSLMNMNDLAFVNDTTLIISSKTDPSCITLNLVSGEETTQSVLNGEITLDKENEVLYVATASSLKKYNWDGVRFYQDPNISDPYGFVGDIHHVVYNAQKGIIFICLSDKDNSLQVQHLYSYYGDDMTFAGKYQIKSPGLATAISQDGERIFVAPTNADEIGVFIIEFSQDTKLEENYYLSAGNLTARGIVLDSSEKYLYLLVNIPGDDDSFEPYNDYSFDLQRITLAK
;
A
#
# COMPACT_ATOMS: atom_id res chain seq x y z
N MET A 1 -74.29 53.33 3.07
CA MET A 1 -72.91 53.11 3.58
C MET A 1 -72.53 51.67 3.40
N LYS A 2 -71.67 51.40 2.40
CA LYS A 2 -71.27 50.05 2.05
C LYS A 2 -69.95 49.79 2.73
N ASN A 3 -69.91 48.78 3.61
CA ASN A 3 -68.67 48.26 4.22
C ASN A 3 -67.95 47.41 3.21
N ILE A 4 -66.74 47.82 2.82
CA ILE A 4 -65.81 47.02 2.01
C ILE A 4 -64.93 46.28 3.00
N GLY A 5 -65.16 44.99 3.07
CA GLY A 5 -64.25 44.05 3.81
C GLY A 5 -63.00 43.79 3.00
N ILE A 6 -61.85 44.16 3.52
CA ILE A 6 -60.56 43.84 2.95
C ILE A 6 -60.21 42.45 3.43
N ILE A 7 -60.20 41.45 2.50
CA ILE A 7 -59.65 40.11 2.73
C ILE A 7 -58.14 40.20 2.56
N ILE A 8 -57.38 40.11 3.66
CA ILE A 8 -55.95 39.98 3.62
C ILE A 8 -55.66 38.48 3.41
N LEU A 9 -55.23 38.15 2.21
CA LEU A 9 -54.73 36.82 1.85
C LEU A 9 -53.30 36.66 2.41
N LEU A 10 -53.18 36.02 3.56
CA LEU A 10 -51.88 35.57 4.10
C LEU A 10 -51.37 34.44 3.22
N ILE A 11 -50.47 34.73 2.29
CA ILE A 11 -49.66 33.74 1.60
C ILE A 11 -48.61 33.33 2.62
N LEU A 12 -48.85 32.18 3.27
CA LEU A 12 -47.82 31.44 4.00
C LEU A 12 -46.86 30.87 2.97
N CYS A 13 -45.81 31.63 2.67
CA CYS A 13 -44.63 31.10 1.99
C CYS A 13 -44.00 30.11 2.96
N SER A 14 -44.30 28.82 2.80
CA SER A 14 -43.53 27.77 3.43
C SER A 14 -42.12 27.78 2.80
N CYS A 15 -41.25 28.64 3.29
CA CYS A 15 -39.84 28.38 3.16
C CYS A 15 -39.60 27.09 3.92
N THR A 16 -39.59 25.99 3.21
CA THR A 16 -38.83 24.84 3.65
C THR A 16 -37.42 25.37 3.84
N LEU A 17 -37.05 25.56 5.10
CA LEU A 17 -35.66 25.67 5.48
C LEU A 17 -34.99 24.46 4.82
N TYR A 18 -34.27 24.72 3.75
CA TYR A 18 -33.21 23.83 3.29
C TYR A 18 -32.33 23.74 4.52
N GLN A 19 -32.45 22.63 5.27
CA GLN A 19 -31.41 22.21 6.15
C GLN A 19 -30.25 22.04 5.20
N ASP A 20 -29.29 22.96 5.23
CA ASP A 20 -27.96 22.66 4.77
C ASP A 20 -27.63 21.36 5.45
N ASP A 21 -27.67 20.27 4.70
CA ASP A 21 -26.92 19.07 5.04
C ASP A 21 -25.48 19.57 5.08
N LYS A 22 -25.06 20.07 6.24
CA LYS A 22 -23.66 20.28 6.52
C LYS A 22 -23.03 18.92 6.24
N GLU A 23 -22.27 18.86 5.17
CA GLU A 23 -21.33 17.77 5.02
C GLU A 23 -20.68 17.59 6.39
N PRO A 24 -20.61 16.37 6.93
CA PRO A 24 -20.05 16.17 8.25
C PRO A 24 -18.68 16.86 8.24
N GLU A 25 -18.49 17.82 9.14
CA GLU A 25 -17.18 18.44 9.33
C GLU A 25 -16.24 17.28 9.63
N ILE A 26 -15.40 16.94 8.68
CA ILE A 26 -14.41 15.90 8.81
C ILE A 26 -13.41 16.40 9.85
N PHE A 27 -13.60 15.96 11.10
CA PHE A 27 -12.66 16.28 12.17
C PHE A 27 -11.40 15.49 11.95
N PHE A 28 -10.35 16.17 11.48
CA PHE A 28 -9.00 15.63 11.43
C PHE A 28 -8.51 15.35 12.85
N GLN A 29 -8.59 14.10 13.28
CA GLN A 29 -8.10 13.69 14.60
C GLN A 29 -6.66 13.17 14.50
N TYR A 30 -5.70 14.04 14.27
CA TYR A 30 -4.32 13.71 14.57
C TYR A 30 -3.88 14.43 15.84
N SER A 31 -3.30 13.68 16.77
CA SER A 31 -2.83 14.25 18.03
C SER A 31 -1.40 14.80 17.93
N LYS A 32 -0.61 14.32 16.97
CA LYS A 32 0.77 14.74 16.74
C LYS A 32 1.24 14.30 15.36
N PHE A 33 1.97 15.18 14.72
CA PHE A 33 2.57 15.00 13.42
C PHE A 33 4.07 15.27 13.48
N GLU A 34 4.87 14.44 12.85
CA GLU A 34 6.33 14.60 12.77
C GLU A 34 6.77 14.33 11.33
N ILE A 35 7.69 15.14 10.85
CA ILE A 35 8.24 15.05 9.49
C ILE A 35 9.75 14.83 9.59
N LEU A 36 10.26 13.90 8.78
CA LEU A 36 11.67 13.76 8.45
C LEU A 36 11.81 14.04 6.94
N GLU A 37 12.44 15.15 6.61
CA GLU A 37 12.80 15.46 5.23
C GLU A 37 13.81 14.43 4.72
N LEU A 38 13.53 13.86 3.56
CA LEU A 38 14.34 12.87 2.89
C LEU A 38 14.93 13.45 1.59
N GLY A 39 15.62 12.66 0.84
CA GLY A 39 16.09 13.03 -0.48
C GLY A 39 15.09 12.74 -1.58
N LYS A 40 15.61 12.47 -2.79
CA LYS A 40 14.80 12.20 -3.98
C LYS A 40 14.52 10.70 -4.15
N SER A 41 13.28 10.37 -4.47
CA SER A 41 12.86 9.12 -5.09
C SER A 41 13.01 7.83 -4.25
N PHE A 42 12.01 7.57 -3.46
CA PHE A 42 11.87 6.30 -2.72
C PHE A 42 10.82 5.41 -3.38
N SER A 43 11.07 4.10 -3.39
CA SER A 43 10.22 3.12 -4.08
C SER A 43 9.44 2.21 -3.15
N ASP A 44 9.97 1.93 -1.95
CA ASP A 44 9.35 0.99 -1.02
C ASP A 44 9.70 1.30 0.44
N MET A 45 8.83 0.89 1.36
CA MET A 45 8.95 1.10 2.79
C MET A 45 8.48 -0.11 3.57
N ILE A 46 9.31 -0.59 4.49
CA ILE A 46 8.94 -1.64 5.44
C ILE A 46 9.26 -1.21 6.89
N ILE A 47 8.48 -1.71 7.83
CA ILE A 47 8.66 -1.44 9.27
C ILE A 47 9.12 -2.68 10.02
N LEU A 48 10.00 -2.48 11.00
CA LEU A 48 10.49 -3.50 11.91
C LEU A 48 10.37 -3.01 13.36
N ASP A 49 9.20 -3.25 13.97
CA ASP A 49 8.84 -2.72 15.28
C ASP A 49 9.75 -3.17 16.41
N ASN A 50 10.20 -4.42 16.40
CA ASN A 50 11.11 -4.95 17.41
C ASN A 50 12.47 -4.25 17.44
N GLN A 51 12.82 -3.50 16.41
CA GLN A 51 14.01 -2.66 16.33
C GLN A 51 13.69 -1.16 16.36
N ASN A 52 12.41 -0.76 16.41
CA ASN A 52 11.95 0.62 16.25
C ASN A 52 12.55 1.25 14.98
N ALA A 53 12.45 0.54 13.87
CA ALA A 53 13.10 0.93 12.63
C ALA A 53 12.16 0.85 11.42
N ILE A 54 12.30 1.81 10.52
CA ILE A 54 11.77 1.77 9.17
C ILE A 54 12.93 1.66 8.20
N TYR A 55 12.76 0.86 7.16
CA TYR A 55 13.70 0.74 6.05
C TYR A 55 13.07 1.28 4.79
N LEU A 56 13.79 2.14 4.08
CA LEU A 56 13.35 2.80 2.86
C LEU A 56 14.28 2.43 1.71
N ALA A 57 13.71 1.99 0.60
CA ALA A 57 14.45 1.82 -0.65
C ALA A 57 14.63 3.17 -1.35
N ASP A 58 15.84 3.70 -1.33
CA ASP A 58 16.20 4.94 -2.02
C ASP A 58 16.62 4.61 -3.46
N TYR A 59 15.66 4.74 -4.36
CA TYR A 59 15.78 4.34 -5.75
C TYR A 59 16.88 5.08 -6.50
N ASN A 60 16.97 6.41 -6.36
CA ASN A 60 17.93 7.22 -7.09
C ASN A 60 19.35 7.16 -6.52
N ASN A 61 19.48 6.99 -5.19
CA ASN A 61 20.79 6.91 -4.55
C ASN A 61 21.30 5.46 -4.41
N ASN A 62 20.56 4.49 -4.96
CA ASN A 62 20.99 3.08 -4.95
C ASN A 62 21.27 2.55 -3.55
N SER A 63 20.43 2.91 -2.60
CA SER A 63 20.68 2.61 -1.18
C SER A 63 19.41 2.21 -0.42
N VAL A 64 19.63 1.66 0.77
CA VAL A 64 18.57 1.46 1.77
C VAL A 64 18.91 2.31 2.98
N LEU A 65 17.95 3.17 3.38
CA LEU A 65 18.02 3.94 4.61
C LEU A 65 17.40 3.13 5.75
N LYS A 66 18.01 3.23 6.95
CA LYS A 66 17.42 2.81 8.21
C LYS A 66 17.05 4.03 9.02
N ILE A 67 15.77 4.18 9.34
CA ILE A 67 15.21 5.28 10.13
C ILE A 67 14.87 4.76 11.52
N ASN A 68 15.43 5.36 12.55
CA ASN A 68 15.03 5.12 13.94
C ASN A 68 13.69 5.81 14.22
N THR A 69 12.74 5.08 14.83
CA THR A 69 11.39 5.57 15.14
C THR A 69 11.11 5.69 16.65
N GLN A 70 12.06 5.36 17.51
CA GLN A 70 11.82 5.23 18.95
C GLN A 70 11.35 6.53 19.61
N ASN A 71 12.08 7.61 19.43
CA ASN A 71 11.74 8.91 20.04
C ASN A 71 11.34 9.94 18.99
N SER A 72 12.20 10.14 18.01
CA SER A 72 11.99 10.99 16.85
C SER A 72 12.45 10.26 15.61
N LEU A 73 11.93 10.68 14.45
CA LEU A 73 12.39 10.15 13.17
C LEU A 73 13.83 10.63 12.92
N LEU A 74 14.76 9.69 12.73
CA LEU A 74 16.16 10.00 12.50
C LEU A 74 16.80 8.97 11.58
N ILE A 75 17.49 9.42 10.54
CA ILE A 75 18.33 8.55 9.70
C ILE A 75 19.45 7.98 10.56
N GLU A 76 19.42 6.68 10.79
CA GLU A 76 20.42 5.97 11.61
C GLU A 76 21.55 5.41 10.73
N ASN A 77 21.21 4.94 9.54
CA ASN A 77 22.16 4.35 8.59
C ASN A 77 21.71 4.54 7.14
N ASN A 78 22.68 4.46 6.22
CA ASN A 78 22.49 4.44 4.79
C ASN A 78 23.48 3.45 4.17
N THR A 79 22.96 2.42 3.48
CA THR A 79 23.78 1.37 2.87
C THR A 79 23.55 1.32 1.37
N ILE A 80 24.62 1.42 0.59
CA ILE A 80 24.57 1.21 -0.86
C ILE A 80 24.28 -0.27 -1.15
N VAL A 81 23.28 -0.54 -1.96
CA VAL A 81 22.75 -1.88 -2.18
C VAL A 81 22.68 -2.31 -3.65
N GLY A 82 22.97 -1.45 -4.59
CA GLY A 82 22.87 -1.74 -6.02
C GLY A 82 21.87 -0.84 -6.74
N SER A 83 21.77 -0.98 -8.06
CA SER A 83 21.10 -0.03 -8.93
C SER A 83 19.57 -0.11 -8.82
N HIS A 84 18.96 0.99 -8.46
CA HIS A 84 17.50 1.19 -8.41
C HIS A 84 16.79 0.13 -7.57
N PRO A 85 16.98 0.07 -6.23
CA PRO A 85 16.21 -0.80 -5.36
C PRO A 85 14.72 -0.46 -5.47
N ILE A 86 13.89 -1.46 -5.78
CA ILE A 86 12.47 -1.27 -6.11
C ILE A 86 11.53 -1.87 -5.08
N ALA A 87 11.89 -2.98 -4.46
CA ALA A 87 11.06 -3.67 -3.49
C ALA A 87 11.89 -4.26 -2.35
N LEU A 88 11.32 -4.26 -1.17
CA LEU A 88 11.87 -4.78 0.07
C LEU A 88 10.91 -5.80 0.69
N ASP A 89 11.41 -6.92 1.18
CA ASP A 89 10.65 -7.76 2.11
C ASP A 89 11.58 -8.30 3.21
N ILE A 90 10.97 -8.70 4.33
CA ILE A 90 11.70 -9.12 5.53
C ILE A 90 11.47 -10.59 5.83
N SER A 91 12.54 -11.31 6.21
CA SER A 91 12.48 -12.70 6.67
C SER A 91 11.62 -12.85 7.93
N SER A 92 11.07 -14.05 8.16
CA SER A 92 10.18 -14.32 9.30
C SER A 92 10.89 -14.11 10.64
N ASP A 93 12.20 -14.40 10.72
CA ASP A 93 13.02 -14.18 11.90
C ASP A 93 13.42 -12.70 12.11
N LYS A 94 13.04 -11.81 11.17
CA LYS A 94 13.32 -10.36 11.17
C LYS A 94 14.81 -9.99 11.11
N SER A 95 15.67 -10.91 10.71
CA SER A 95 17.13 -10.68 10.67
C SER A 95 17.62 -10.17 9.31
N THR A 96 16.86 -10.42 8.25
CA THR A 96 17.30 -10.20 6.87
C THR A 96 16.23 -9.46 6.06
N ILE A 97 16.65 -8.46 5.30
CA ILE A 97 15.84 -7.81 4.26
C ILE A 97 16.35 -8.30 2.91
N ALA A 98 15.43 -8.80 2.07
CA ALA A 98 15.68 -9.04 0.67
C ALA A 98 15.37 -7.78 -0.14
N ILE A 99 16.19 -7.48 -1.14
CA ILE A 99 16.11 -6.27 -1.95
C ILE A 99 16.10 -6.67 -3.42
N ALA A 100 15.03 -6.30 -4.13
CA ALA A 100 14.95 -6.43 -5.58
C ALA A 100 15.34 -5.11 -6.27
N HIS A 101 15.90 -5.21 -7.48
CA HIS A 101 16.41 -4.08 -8.24
C HIS A 101 15.73 -3.99 -9.62
N GLU A 102 15.40 -2.79 -10.05
CA GLU A 102 14.95 -2.54 -11.42
C GLU A 102 16.13 -2.41 -12.39
N GLY A 103 17.23 -1.84 -11.92
CA GLY A 103 18.40 -1.54 -12.76
C GLY A 103 19.39 -2.68 -12.97
N GLU A 104 19.21 -3.82 -12.27
CA GLU A 104 20.12 -4.97 -12.38
C GLU A 104 19.44 -6.29 -12.02
N SER A 105 19.97 -7.40 -12.56
CA SER A 105 19.47 -8.76 -12.35
C SER A 105 20.09 -9.39 -11.09
N SER A 106 19.86 -8.74 -9.93
CA SER A 106 20.40 -9.22 -8.66
C SER A 106 19.41 -9.04 -7.51
N ILE A 107 19.46 -9.98 -6.57
CA ILE A 107 18.82 -9.87 -5.26
C ILE A 107 19.90 -9.73 -4.22
N LEU A 108 19.81 -8.72 -3.37
CA LEU A 108 20.71 -8.54 -2.24
C LEU A 108 20.00 -8.90 -0.93
N LEU A 109 20.76 -9.46 0.00
CA LEU A 109 20.34 -9.68 1.37
C LEU A 109 21.07 -8.72 2.31
N LEU A 110 20.32 -7.95 3.05
CA LEU A 110 20.81 -6.95 4.01
C LEU A 110 20.49 -7.40 5.44
N ASN A 111 21.50 -7.43 6.31
CA ASN A 111 21.27 -7.70 7.72
C ASN A 111 20.61 -6.50 8.41
N THR A 112 19.49 -6.71 9.09
CA THR A 112 18.69 -5.64 9.71
C THR A 112 19.39 -4.90 10.84
N GLN A 113 20.28 -5.57 11.58
CA GLN A 113 20.96 -4.96 12.73
C GLN A 113 22.20 -4.20 12.29
N THR A 114 23.05 -4.82 11.46
CA THR A 114 24.35 -4.26 11.08
C THR A 114 24.28 -3.38 9.84
N MET A 115 23.20 -3.46 9.06
CA MET A 115 23.05 -2.83 7.74
C MET A 115 24.12 -3.27 6.74
N ALA A 116 24.76 -4.41 6.98
CA ALA A 116 25.72 -4.98 6.05
C ALA A 116 25.04 -5.87 5.02
N VAL A 117 25.43 -5.76 3.76
CA VAL A 117 25.06 -6.74 2.72
C VAL A 117 25.68 -8.07 3.07
N SER A 118 24.86 -9.07 3.33
CA SER A 118 25.29 -10.41 3.77
C SER A 118 25.46 -11.38 2.61
N ASN A 119 24.68 -11.20 1.54
CA ASN A 119 24.76 -12.05 0.36
C ASN A 119 24.22 -11.33 -0.88
N SER A 120 24.54 -11.85 -2.07
CA SER A 120 24.05 -11.39 -3.37
C SER A 120 23.83 -12.59 -4.29
N PHE A 121 22.70 -12.60 -4.99
CA PHE A 121 22.33 -13.65 -5.94
C PHE A 121 22.05 -13.00 -7.29
N SER A 122 22.66 -13.55 -8.33
CA SER A 122 22.26 -13.21 -9.70
C SER A 122 21.01 -14.00 -10.07
N VAL A 123 20.05 -13.36 -10.71
CA VAL A 123 18.81 -13.98 -11.18
C VAL A 123 18.60 -13.72 -12.67
N SER A 124 17.75 -14.53 -13.30
CA SER A 124 17.47 -14.39 -14.75
C SER A 124 16.52 -13.22 -15.06
N LEU A 125 15.74 -12.74 -14.06
CA LEU A 125 14.79 -11.64 -14.25
C LEU A 125 15.50 -10.28 -14.37
N MET A 126 14.96 -9.45 -15.26
CA MET A 126 15.26 -8.04 -15.35
C MET A 126 14.01 -7.21 -14.97
N ASN A 127 14.21 -5.94 -14.67
CA ASN A 127 13.13 -5.01 -14.35
C ASN A 127 12.18 -5.62 -13.28
N MET A 128 12.75 -6.05 -12.18
CA MET A 128 11.97 -6.63 -11.08
C MET A 128 10.91 -5.63 -10.60
N ASN A 129 9.77 -6.14 -10.19
CA ASN A 129 8.64 -5.35 -9.73
C ASN A 129 8.43 -5.51 -8.23
N ASP A 130 8.41 -6.75 -7.77
CA ASP A 130 8.08 -7.09 -6.40
C ASP A 130 8.78 -8.37 -5.96
N LEU A 131 8.92 -8.56 -4.65
CA LEU A 131 9.43 -9.80 -4.07
C LEU A 131 8.77 -10.08 -2.72
N ALA A 132 8.73 -11.36 -2.34
CA ALA A 132 8.30 -11.76 -1.00
C ALA A 132 9.05 -13.02 -0.53
N PHE A 133 9.34 -13.10 0.77
CA PHE A 133 9.77 -14.33 1.40
C PHE A 133 8.61 -15.32 1.47
N VAL A 134 8.70 -16.43 0.74
CA VAL A 134 7.80 -17.58 0.89
C VAL A 134 8.03 -18.22 2.26
N ASN A 135 9.31 -18.41 2.58
CA ASN A 135 9.82 -18.81 3.90
C ASN A 135 11.26 -18.28 4.04
N ASP A 136 11.95 -18.58 5.14
CA ASP A 136 13.27 -18.01 5.42
C ASP A 136 14.38 -18.42 4.41
N THR A 137 14.10 -19.38 3.54
CA THR A 137 15.08 -19.87 2.55
C THR A 137 14.64 -19.69 1.10
N THR A 138 13.46 -19.17 0.85
CA THR A 138 12.90 -19.07 -0.50
C THR A 138 12.21 -17.73 -0.71
N LEU A 139 12.60 -17.05 -1.79
CA LEU A 139 11.93 -15.85 -2.29
C LEU A 139 11.07 -16.18 -3.51
N ILE A 140 9.93 -15.51 -3.66
CA ILE A 140 9.21 -15.34 -4.92
C ILE A 140 9.51 -13.94 -5.45
N ILE A 141 9.75 -13.81 -6.74
CA ILE A 141 10.14 -12.55 -7.39
C ILE A 141 9.31 -12.36 -8.66
N SER A 142 8.69 -11.20 -8.82
CA SER A 142 7.99 -10.79 -10.02
C SER A 142 8.79 -9.76 -10.83
N SER A 143 8.43 -9.57 -12.10
CA SER A 143 9.06 -8.62 -13.02
C SER A 143 8.00 -7.80 -13.75
N LYS A 144 8.35 -6.60 -14.17
CA LYS A 144 7.48 -5.77 -15.01
C LYS A 144 7.37 -6.27 -16.45
N THR A 145 8.34 -7.04 -16.92
CA THR A 145 8.50 -7.41 -18.34
C THR A 145 8.40 -8.90 -18.62
N ASP A 146 8.78 -9.74 -17.66
CA ASP A 146 8.72 -11.19 -17.83
C ASP A 146 7.32 -11.73 -17.58
N PRO A 147 6.86 -12.74 -18.31
CA PRO A 147 5.51 -13.26 -18.17
C PRO A 147 5.30 -14.12 -16.91
N SER A 148 6.37 -14.55 -16.28
CA SER A 148 6.35 -15.49 -15.14
C SER A 148 7.22 -15.02 -13.99
N CYS A 149 6.78 -15.33 -12.77
CA CYS A 149 7.62 -15.16 -11.59
C CYS A 149 8.70 -16.26 -11.51
N ILE A 150 9.72 -16.00 -10.72
CA ILE A 150 10.72 -17.01 -10.33
C ILE A 150 10.71 -17.22 -8.82
N THR A 151 11.11 -18.39 -8.35
CA THR A 151 11.55 -18.58 -6.97
C THR A 151 13.06 -18.70 -6.92
N LEU A 152 13.66 -18.14 -5.88
CA LEU A 152 15.09 -18.21 -5.59
C LEU A 152 15.30 -18.90 -4.25
N ASN A 153 16.05 -20.02 -4.25
CA ASN A 153 16.48 -20.67 -3.02
C ASN A 153 17.73 -19.96 -2.47
N LEU A 154 17.64 -19.37 -1.30
CA LEU A 154 18.72 -18.57 -0.69
C LEU A 154 19.87 -19.40 -0.13
N VAL A 155 19.69 -20.73 0.00
CA VAL A 155 20.74 -21.64 0.49
C VAL A 155 21.58 -22.15 -0.67
N SER A 156 20.93 -22.63 -1.75
CA SER A 156 21.61 -23.18 -2.92
C SER A 156 21.94 -22.13 -3.98
N GLY A 157 21.24 -20.98 -3.99
CA GLY A 157 21.29 -20.01 -5.09
C GLY A 157 20.54 -20.48 -6.33
N GLU A 158 19.80 -21.56 -6.25
CA GLU A 158 19.07 -22.12 -7.39
C GLU A 158 17.80 -21.34 -7.66
N GLU A 159 17.60 -21.04 -8.94
CA GLU A 159 16.42 -20.34 -9.44
C GLU A 159 15.47 -21.33 -10.12
N THR A 160 14.18 -21.16 -9.91
CA THR A 160 13.14 -21.95 -10.57
C THR A 160 12.07 -21.05 -11.15
N THR A 161 11.84 -21.13 -12.47
CA THR A 161 10.71 -20.43 -13.12
C THR A 161 9.40 -21.05 -12.66
N GLN A 162 8.47 -20.21 -12.22
CA GLN A 162 7.16 -20.61 -11.73
C GLN A 162 6.09 -20.43 -12.80
N SER A 163 5.13 -21.35 -12.85
CA SER A 163 3.90 -21.19 -13.67
C SER A 163 2.90 -20.25 -13.00
N VAL A 164 3.37 -19.10 -12.59
CA VAL A 164 2.63 -18.04 -11.87
C VAL A 164 2.57 -16.82 -12.76
N LEU A 165 1.39 -16.22 -12.88
CA LEU A 165 1.24 -14.96 -13.61
C LEU A 165 2.08 -13.86 -12.96
N ASN A 166 2.60 -13.00 -13.79
CA ASN A 166 3.27 -11.80 -13.32
C ASN A 166 2.22 -10.71 -12.98
N GLY A 167 2.42 -10.03 -11.86
CA GLY A 167 1.54 -8.98 -11.35
C GLY A 167 1.99 -8.48 -9.99
N GLU A 168 1.13 -7.71 -9.32
CA GLU A 168 1.31 -7.37 -7.92
C GLU A 168 1.06 -8.60 -7.06
N ILE A 169 1.95 -8.87 -6.11
CA ILE A 169 1.93 -10.07 -5.29
C ILE A 169 1.67 -9.75 -3.82
N THR A 170 0.97 -10.65 -3.14
CA THR A 170 0.90 -10.69 -1.68
C THR A 170 0.89 -12.14 -1.20
N LEU A 171 1.40 -12.38 -0.01
CA LEU A 171 1.60 -13.73 0.50
C LEU A 171 0.94 -13.91 1.87
N ASP A 172 0.16 -14.98 1.99
CA ASP A 172 -0.16 -15.57 3.28
C ASP A 172 1.06 -16.40 3.73
N LYS A 173 1.92 -15.77 4.53
CA LYS A 173 3.19 -16.38 4.96
C LYS A 173 2.97 -17.58 5.90
N GLU A 174 1.84 -17.64 6.62
CA GLU A 174 1.54 -18.73 7.54
C GLU A 174 1.16 -20.01 6.78
N ASN A 175 0.38 -19.87 5.72
CA ASN A 175 -0.11 -20.97 4.91
C ASN A 175 0.67 -21.17 3.60
N GLU A 176 1.70 -20.37 3.35
CA GLU A 176 2.50 -20.37 2.12
C GLU A 176 1.63 -20.26 0.85
N VAL A 177 0.64 -19.35 0.89
CA VAL A 177 -0.28 -19.09 -0.23
C VAL A 177 0.03 -17.75 -0.87
N LEU A 178 0.27 -17.77 -2.17
CA LEU A 178 0.53 -16.58 -2.98
C LEU A 178 -0.75 -16.11 -3.69
N TYR A 179 -1.03 -14.84 -3.58
CA TYR A 179 -2.06 -14.17 -4.36
C TYR A 179 -1.40 -13.20 -5.35
N VAL A 180 -1.85 -13.25 -6.60
CA VAL A 180 -1.33 -12.41 -7.68
C VAL A 180 -2.49 -11.66 -8.32
N ALA A 181 -2.43 -10.33 -8.30
CA ALA A 181 -3.39 -9.47 -8.96
C ALA A 181 -2.80 -8.92 -10.27
N THR A 182 -3.56 -9.05 -11.34
CA THR A 182 -3.29 -8.47 -12.66
C THR A 182 -4.42 -7.51 -13.03
N ALA A 183 -4.29 -6.79 -14.14
CA ALA A 183 -5.28 -5.79 -14.58
C ALA A 183 -6.74 -6.31 -14.66
N SER A 184 -6.96 -7.62 -14.71
CA SER A 184 -8.29 -8.21 -14.86
C SER A 184 -8.48 -9.55 -14.14
N SER A 185 -7.52 -9.99 -13.35
CA SER A 185 -7.63 -11.26 -12.65
C SER A 185 -6.92 -11.23 -11.30
N LEU A 186 -7.47 -11.98 -10.36
CA LEU A 186 -6.83 -12.34 -9.11
C LEU A 186 -6.65 -13.86 -9.10
N LYS A 187 -5.45 -14.33 -8.81
CA LYS A 187 -5.09 -15.76 -8.80
C LYS A 187 -4.58 -16.16 -7.44
N LYS A 188 -4.92 -17.39 -7.05
CA LYS A 188 -4.42 -18.05 -5.84
C LYS A 188 -3.51 -19.20 -6.22
N TYR A 189 -2.36 -19.28 -5.60
CA TYR A 189 -1.39 -20.34 -5.79
C TYR A 189 -0.96 -20.90 -4.44
N ASN A 190 -0.93 -22.23 -4.31
CA ASN A 190 -0.42 -22.93 -3.14
C ASN A 190 1.03 -23.35 -3.38
N TRP A 191 1.84 -23.34 -2.34
CA TRP A 191 3.23 -23.79 -2.37
C TRP A 191 3.34 -25.28 -1.98
N ASP A 192 4.09 -26.08 -2.74
CA ASP A 192 4.32 -27.50 -2.44
C ASP A 192 5.71 -27.80 -1.88
N GLY A 193 6.47 -26.77 -1.56
CA GLY A 193 7.87 -26.84 -1.13
C GLY A 193 8.88 -26.59 -2.26
N VAL A 194 8.44 -26.60 -3.51
CA VAL A 194 9.28 -26.38 -4.70
C VAL A 194 8.62 -25.45 -5.71
N ARG A 195 7.31 -25.58 -5.90
CA ARG A 195 6.56 -24.83 -6.92
C ARG A 195 5.25 -24.32 -6.40
N PHE A 196 4.86 -23.19 -6.96
CA PHE A 196 3.51 -22.69 -6.84
C PHE A 196 2.60 -23.33 -7.89
N TYR A 197 1.43 -23.80 -7.46
CA TYR A 197 0.40 -24.36 -8.34
C TYR A 197 -0.96 -23.75 -8.03
N GLN A 198 -1.74 -23.50 -9.08
CA GLN A 198 -3.12 -23.03 -8.93
C GLN A 198 -4.03 -24.21 -8.53
N ASP A 199 -4.91 -23.98 -7.54
CA ASP A 199 -5.94 -24.98 -7.21
C ASP A 199 -6.98 -25.01 -8.36
N PRO A 200 -7.17 -26.17 -9.04
CA PRO A 200 -8.10 -26.27 -10.14
C PRO A 200 -9.57 -26.15 -9.72
N ASN A 201 -9.88 -26.26 -8.45
CA ASN A 201 -11.23 -26.14 -7.92
C ASN A 201 -11.60 -24.68 -7.57
N ILE A 202 -10.64 -23.77 -7.60
CA ILE A 202 -10.84 -22.35 -7.32
C ILE A 202 -10.98 -21.60 -8.64
N SER A 203 -12.15 -20.99 -8.85
CA SER A 203 -12.40 -20.13 -10.00
C SER A 203 -11.77 -18.76 -9.78
N ASP A 204 -11.20 -18.21 -10.85
CA ASP A 204 -10.75 -16.81 -10.80
C ASP A 204 -11.95 -15.89 -10.57
N PRO A 205 -11.85 -14.95 -9.63
CA PRO A 205 -12.93 -14.01 -9.42
C PRO A 205 -13.08 -13.08 -10.62
N TYR A 206 -14.33 -12.78 -10.95
CA TYR A 206 -14.67 -11.73 -11.89
C TYR A 206 -15.07 -10.47 -11.13
N GLY A 207 -14.82 -9.32 -11.69
CA GLY A 207 -15.45 -8.11 -11.16
C GLY A 207 -14.62 -6.85 -11.08
N PHE A 208 -13.37 -6.87 -11.53
CA PHE A 208 -12.59 -5.63 -11.68
C PHE A 208 -11.81 -5.61 -13.00
N VAL A 209 -11.64 -4.43 -13.55
CA VAL A 209 -10.72 -4.14 -14.66
C VAL A 209 -10.06 -2.81 -14.38
N GLY A 210 -8.75 -2.81 -14.25
CA GLY A 210 -8.04 -1.57 -13.92
C GLY A 210 -6.54 -1.74 -13.83
N ASP A 211 -5.85 -0.64 -13.60
CA ASP A 211 -4.43 -0.67 -13.31
C ASP A 211 -4.25 -0.94 -11.82
N ILE A 212 -3.63 -2.08 -11.49
CA ILE A 212 -3.38 -2.50 -10.11
C ILE A 212 -2.21 -1.67 -9.56
N HIS A 213 -2.39 -1.14 -8.38
CA HIS A 213 -1.36 -0.38 -7.65
C HIS A 213 -0.81 -1.15 -6.47
N HIS A 214 -1.67 -1.89 -5.77
CA HIS A 214 -1.27 -2.66 -4.60
C HIS A 214 -2.26 -3.79 -4.34
N VAL A 215 -1.75 -4.92 -3.88
CA VAL A 215 -2.54 -6.03 -3.35
C VAL A 215 -2.02 -6.38 -1.96
N VAL A 216 -2.94 -6.61 -1.02
CA VAL A 216 -2.56 -6.96 0.36
C VAL A 216 -3.48 -8.03 0.91
N TYR A 217 -2.91 -8.98 1.66
CA TYR A 217 -3.66 -10.02 2.35
C TYR A 217 -3.78 -9.70 3.84
N ASN A 218 -5.03 -9.66 4.32
CA ASN A 218 -5.35 -9.55 5.73
C ASN A 218 -5.45 -10.94 6.34
N ALA A 219 -4.39 -11.41 6.97
CA ALA A 219 -4.30 -12.75 7.55
C ALA A 219 -5.32 -12.97 8.68
N GLN A 220 -5.70 -11.93 9.42
CA GLN A 220 -6.66 -12.06 10.54
C GLN A 220 -8.09 -12.33 10.06
N LYS A 221 -8.44 -11.82 8.89
CA LYS A 221 -9.78 -11.95 8.31
C LYS A 221 -9.84 -12.93 7.14
N GLY A 222 -8.70 -13.37 6.64
CA GLY A 222 -8.63 -14.19 5.43
C GLY A 222 -9.10 -13.45 4.18
N ILE A 223 -8.88 -12.13 4.10
CA ILE A 223 -9.39 -11.27 3.03
C ILE A 223 -8.25 -10.64 2.26
N ILE A 224 -8.36 -10.64 0.94
CA ILE A 224 -7.46 -9.96 0.02
C ILE A 224 -8.08 -8.62 -0.36
N PHE A 225 -7.29 -7.55 -0.32
CA PHE A 225 -7.68 -6.22 -0.80
C PHE A 225 -6.88 -5.84 -2.02
N ILE A 226 -7.56 -5.23 -3.00
CA ILE A 226 -6.97 -4.78 -4.25
C ILE A 226 -7.23 -3.29 -4.42
N CYS A 227 -6.14 -2.52 -4.45
CA CYS A 227 -6.14 -1.12 -4.85
C CYS A 227 -5.92 -1.02 -6.35
N LEU A 228 -6.83 -0.37 -7.06
CA LEU A 228 -6.72 -0.21 -8.51
C LEU A 228 -7.33 1.12 -8.98
N SER A 229 -6.88 1.57 -10.15
CA SER A 229 -7.57 2.60 -10.93
C SER A 229 -8.58 1.91 -11.85
N ASP A 230 -9.86 2.08 -11.55
CA ASP A 230 -10.95 1.46 -12.31
C ASP A 230 -11.07 2.12 -13.70
N LYS A 231 -10.96 1.34 -14.78
CA LYS A 231 -11.02 1.83 -16.16
C LYS A 231 -12.44 2.09 -16.65
N ASP A 232 -13.44 1.45 -16.06
CA ASP A 232 -14.85 1.58 -16.46
C ASP A 232 -15.54 2.79 -15.82
N ASN A 233 -14.77 3.72 -15.29
CA ASN A 233 -15.27 4.74 -14.40
C ASN A 233 -15.86 5.96 -15.12
N SER A 234 -17.06 5.82 -15.66
CA SER A 234 -17.86 6.96 -16.16
C SER A 234 -18.32 7.93 -15.03
N LEU A 235 -18.19 7.53 -13.76
CA LEU A 235 -18.75 8.25 -12.61
C LEU A 235 -17.67 8.86 -11.69
N GLN A 236 -16.40 8.74 -12.00
CA GLN A 236 -15.26 9.17 -11.17
C GLN A 236 -15.24 8.55 -9.74
N VAL A 237 -15.90 7.43 -9.55
CA VAL A 237 -15.95 6.72 -8.27
C VAL A 237 -14.96 5.58 -8.29
N GLN A 238 -13.99 5.61 -7.42
CA GLN A 238 -12.98 4.56 -7.28
C GLN A 238 -13.34 3.59 -6.14
N HIS A 239 -12.77 2.41 -6.19
CA HIS A 239 -13.11 1.37 -5.21
C HIS A 239 -11.89 0.59 -4.75
N LEU A 240 -11.89 0.24 -3.47
CA LEU A 240 -11.12 -0.87 -2.93
C LEU A 240 -11.95 -2.14 -3.08
N TYR A 241 -11.42 -3.15 -3.74
CA TYR A 241 -12.07 -4.44 -3.90
C TYR A 241 -11.55 -5.43 -2.89
N SER A 242 -12.42 -6.33 -2.42
CA SER A 242 -12.02 -7.39 -1.50
C SER A 242 -12.58 -8.75 -1.88
N TYR A 243 -11.79 -9.80 -1.59
CA TYR A 243 -12.09 -11.19 -1.89
C TYR A 243 -11.70 -12.07 -0.71
N TYR A 244 -12.47 -13.12 -0.45
CA TYR A 244 -12.07 -14.14 0.53
C TYR A 244 -10.89 -14.93 -0.01
N GLY A 245 -9.83 -15.08 0.79
CA GLY A 245 -8.61 -15.79 0.39
C GLY A 245 -8.80 -17.29 0.24
N ASP A 246 -9.77 -17.89 0.93
CA ASP A 246 -10.00 -19.32 0.90
C ASP A 246 -10.54 -19.81 -0.45
N ASP A 247 -11.63 -19.21 -0.92
CA ASP A 247 -12.37 -19.64 -2.10
C ASP A 247 -12.38 -18.61 -3.23
N MET A 248 -11.72 -17.47 -3.04
CA MET A 248 -11.64 -16.37 -4.00
C MET A 248 -12.99 -15.74 -4.35
N THR A 249 -14.02 -15.94 -3.54
CA THR A 249 -15.31 -15.29 -3.74
C THR A 249 -15.25 -13.81 -3.37
N PHE A 250 -16.09 -13.02 -4.02
CA PHE A 250 -16.17 -11.59 -3.77
C PHE A 250 -16.67 -11.31 -2.36
N ALA A 251 -15.88 -10.58 -1.56
CA ALA A 251 -16.20 -10.22 -0.19
C ALA A 251 -16.87 -8.85 -0.08
N GLY A 252 -16.40 -7.87 -0.87
CA GLY A 252 -16.94 -6.52 -0.83
C GLY A 252 -16.28 -5.54 -1.78
N LYS A 253 -16.89 -4.37 -1.88
CA LYS A 253 -16.43 -3.25 -2.68
C LYS A 253 -16.68 -1.97 -1.89
N TYR A 254 -15.61 -1.26 -1.59
CA TYR A 254 -15.66 -0.06 -0.76
C TYR A 254 -15.37 1.16 -1.63
N GLN A 255 -16.30 2.10 -1.64
CA GLN A 255 -16.12 3.33 -2.38
C GLN A 255 -15.04 4.18 -1.71
N ILE A 256 -14.04 4.58 -2.50
CA ILE A 256 -13.02 5.56 -2.13
C ILE A 256 -13.07 6.71 -3.14
N LYS A 257 -12.72 7.92 -2.72
CA LYS A 257 -12.85 9.10 -3.59
C LYS A 257 -11.81 9.12 -4.71
N SER A 258 -10.66 8.51 -4.48
CA SER A 258 -9.53 8.46 -5.40
C SER A 258 -9.00 7.03 -5.46
N PRO A 259 -8.35 6.59 -6.56
CA PRO A 259 -7.73 5.28 -6.60
C PRO A 259 -6.83 5.06 -5.40
N GLY A 260 -6.93 3.88 -4.76
CA GLY A 260 -6.00 3.49 -3.71
C GLY A 260 -4.64 3.16 -4.32
N LEU A 261 -3.58 3.74 -3.76
CA LEU A 261 -2.21 3.52 -4.21
C LEU A 261 -1.48 2.49 -3.37
N ALA A 262 -1.69 2.55 -2.05
CA ALA A 262 -1.10 1.63 -1.09
C ALA A 262 -2.04 1.42 0.10
N THR A 263 -1.86 0.33 0.83
CA THR A 263 -2.66 0.00 2.01
C THR A 263 -1.80 -0.51 3.14
N ALA A 264 -2.21 -0.17 4.37
CA ALA A 264 -1.76 -0.84 5.59
C ALA A 264 -2.97 -1.39 6.34
N ILE A 265 -2.79 -2.48 7.09
CA ILE A 265 -3.85 -3.17 7.80
C ILE A 265 -3.52 -3.17 9.29
N SER A 266 -4.52 -2.93 10.15
CA SER A 266 -4.38 -3.08 11.60
C SER A 266 -4.09 -4.53 11.99
N GLN A 267 -3.45 -4.72 13.13
CA GLN A 267 -3.06 -6.05 13.59
C GLN A 267 -4.25 -6.98 13.83
N ASP A 268 -5.39 -6.43 14.26
CA ASP A 268 -6.64 -7.18 14.40
C ASP A 268 -7.41 -7.37 13.09
N GLY A 269 -6.94 -6.73 12.01
CA GLY A 269 -7.57 -6.78 10.70
C GLY A 269 -8.86 -5.98 10.57
N GLU A 270 -9.26 -5.21 11.59
CA GLU A 270 -10.51 -4.46 11.59
C GLU A 270 -10.42 -3.13 10.83
N ARG A 271 -9.21 -2.56 10.70
CA ARG A 271 -9.00 -1.27 10.03
C ARG A 271 -8.05 -1.41 8.85
N ILE A 272 -8.43 -0.78 7.76
CA ILE A 272 -7.59 -0.64 6.57
C ILE A 272 -7.32 0.84 6.34
N PHE A 273 -6.06 1.18 6.22
CA PHE A 273 -5.58 2.50 5.87
C PHE A 273 -5.27 2.51 4.38
N VAL A 274 -5.92 3.36 3.62
CA VAL A 274 -5.77 3.43 2.15
C VAL A 274 -5.18 4.77 1.77
N ALA A 275 -4.04 4.73 1.10
CA ALA A 275 -3.40 5.91 0.54
C ALA A 275 -3.98 6.22 -0.84
N PRO A 276 -4.51 7.42 -1.09
CA PRO A 276 -5.03 7.82 -2.39
C PRO A 276 -3.93 8.23 -3.38
N THR A 277 -4.24 8.18 -4.68
CA THR A 277 -3.33 8.60 -5.76
C THR A 277 -3.48 10.06 -6.16
N ASN A 278 -4.55 10.75 -5.73
CA ASN A 278 -4.87 12.08 -6.24
C ASN A 278 -4.34 13.18 -5.32
N ALA A 279 -3.65 14.15 -5.93
CA ALA A 279 -3.10 15.33 -5.27
C ALA A 279 -4.16 16.24 -4.62
N ASP A 280 -5.38 16.24 -5.14
CA ASP A 280 -6.48 17.07 -4.62
C ASP A 280 -7.10 16.50 -3.34
N GLU A 281 -6.79 15.24 -3.02
CA GLU A 281 -7.26 14.53 -1.83
C GLU A 281 -6.08 14.13 -0.96
N ILE A 282 -5.59 15.11 -0.21
CA ILE A 282 -4.46 14.93 0.70
C ILE A 282 -4.93 14.16 1.94
N GLY A 283 -4.40 12.95 2.14
CA GLY A 283 -4.70 12.20 3.37
C GLY A 283 -4.71 10.68 3.19
N VAL A 284 -5.22 10.01 4.20
CA VAL A 284 -5.39 8.58 4.26
C VAL A 284 -6.84 8.26 4.60
N PHE A 285 -7.46 7.38 3.82
CA PHE A 285 -8.77 6.84 4.15
C PHE A 285 -8.60 5.72 5.17
N ILE A 286 -9.43 5.72 6.21
CA ILE A 286 -9.53 4.59 7.13
C ILE A 286 -10.87 3.91 6.92
N ILE A 287 -10.82 2.64 6.59
CA ILE A 287 -11.98 1.78 6.45
C ILE A 287 -12.05 0.90 7.69
N GLU A 288 -13.10 1.04 8.47
CA GLU A 288 -13.37 0.17 9.61
C GLU A 288 -14.36 -0.92 9.21
N PHE A 289 -13.98 -2.20 9.45
CA PHE A 289 -14.88 -3.33 9.27
C PHE A 289 -15.73 -3.47 10.53
N SER A 290 -16.95 -2.93 10.50
CA SER A 290 -17.95 -3.37 11.47
C SER A 290 -18.67 -4.62 10.95
N GLN A 291 -19.21 -5.42 11.85
CA GLN A 291 -20.03 -6.59 11.49
C GLN A 291 -21.24 -6.25 10.60
N ASP A 292 -21.56 -4.97 10.46
CA ASP A 292 -22.70 -4.45 9.69
C ASP A 292 -22.31 -3.66 8.43
N THR A 293 -21.08 -3.78 7.93
CA THR A 293 -20.62 -3.14 6.68
C THR A 293 -20.69 -1.60 6.64
N LYS A 294 -20.68 -0.91 7.76
CA LYS A 294 -20.57 0.54 7.77
C LYS A 294 -19.11 0.96 7.67
N LEU A 295 -18.79 1.66 6.59
CA LEU A 295 -17.57 2.42 6.40
C LEU A 295 -17.64 3.68 7.26
N GLU A 296 -16.71 3.83 8.20
CA GLU A 296 -16.35 5.14 8.71
C GLU A 296 -15.10 5.59 7.97
N GLU A 297 -15.22 6.65 7.18
CA GLU A 297 -14.11 7.27 6.50
C GLU A 297 -13.51 8.35 7.42
N ASN A 298 -12.31 8.11 7.89
CA ASN A 298 -11.52 9.12 8.60
C ASN A 298 -10.35 9.55 7.73
N TYR A 299 -10.09 10.84 7.66
CA TYR A 299 -9.00 11.41 6.86
C TYR A 299 -7.89 11.92 7.77
N TYR A 300 -6.67 11.53 7.49
CA TYR A 300 -5.46 12.15 8.03
C TYR A 300 -4.79 12.94 6.91
N LEU A 301 -4.48 14.22 7.18
CA LEU A 301 -3.78 15.04 6.19
C LEU A 301 -2.31 14.68 6.16
N SER A 302 -1.82 14.32 4.97
CA SER A 302 -0.41 14.38 4.65
C SER A 302 -0.10 15.67 3.91
N ALA A 303 1.11 16.21 4.01
CA ALA A 303 1.48 17.47 3.35
C ALA A 303 1.77 17.31 1.84
N GLY A 304 1.57 16.13 1.25
CA GLY A 304 1.86 15.86 -0.16
C GLY A 304 1.22 14.56 -0.65
N ASN A 305 1.58 14.14 -1.87
CA ASN A 305 1.07 12.93 -2.49
C ASN A 305 1.72 11.69 -1.87
N LEU A 306 0.91 10.69 -1.54
CA LEU A 306 1.42 9.41 -1.10
C LEU A 306 2.05 8.62 -2.26
N THR A 307 3.03 7.80 -1.95
CA THR A 307 3.73 6.95 -2.93
C THR A 307 3.17 5.53 -2.92
N ALA A 308 3.33 4.82 -4.02
CA ALA A 308 3.10 3.38 -4.03
C ALA A 308 3.92 2.71 -2.92
N ARG A 309 3.30 1.78 -2.17
CA ARG A 309 3.91 1.10 -1.02
C ARG A 309 4.40 2.04 0.10
N GLY A 310 3.96 3.30 0.07
CA GLY A 310 4.41 4.35 0.98
C GLY A 310 3.59 4.47 2.26
N ILE A 311 2.98 3.40 2.78
CA ILE A 311 2.20 3.41 4.00
C ILE A 311 2.51 2.18 4.86
N VAL A 312 2.87 2.39 6.12
CA VAL A 312 3.01 1.30 7.11
C VAL A 312 2.45 1.72 8.47
N LEU A 313 1.90 0.74 9.17
CA LEU A 313 1.36 0.88 10.52
C LEU A 313 2.29 0.17 11.50
N ASP A 314 2.60 0.78 12.66
CA ASP A 314 3.33 0.07 13.71
C ASP A 314 2.45 -0.99 14.40
N SER A 315 3.06 -2.03 14.93
CA SER A 315 2.33 -3.14 15.57
C SER A 315 1.55 -2.75 16.83
N SER A 316 1.86 -1.60 17.43
CA SER A 316 1.08 -1.05 18.54
C SER A 316 -0.13 -0.24 18.09
N GLU A 317 -0.27 -0.01 16.79
CA GLU A 317 -1.30 0.82 16.15
C GLU A 317 -1.35 2.24 16.70
N LYS A 318 -0.22 2.71 17.18
CA LYS A 318 -0.07 4.06 17.69
C LYS A 318 0.39 5.04 16.62
N TYR A 319 1.19 4.55 15.68
CA TYR A 319 1.80 5.38 14.66
C TYR A 319 1.53 4.84 13.26
N LEU A 320 1.05 5.74 12.40
CA LEU A 320 0.99 5.54 10.96
C LEU A 320 2.14 6.30 10.32
N TYR A 321 2.90 5.64 9.46
CA TYR A 321 4.01 6.23 8.73
C TYR A 321 3.64 6.34 7.26
N LEU A 322 3.89 7.51 6.69
CA LEU A 322 3.58 7.84 5.31
C LEU A 322 4.84 8.31 4.60
N LEU A 323 5.10 7.74 3.45
CA LEU A 323 6.13 8.22 2.53
C LEU A 323 5.46 9.13 1.50
N VAL A 324 5.77 10.41 1.56
CA VAL A 324 5.04 11.45 0.87
C VAL A 324 5.96 12.15 -0.12
N ASN A 325 5.48 12.29 -1.35
CA ASN A 325 6.15 13.05 -2.38
C ASN A 325 5.65 14.50 -2.33
N ILE A 326 6.52 15.44 -2.01
CA ILE A 326 6.20 16.86 -1.89
C ILE A 326 6.71 17.59 -3.13
N PRO A 327 5.86 18.36 -3.84
CA PRO A 327 6.32 19.23 -4.91
C PRO A 327 7.39 20.20 -4.38
N GLY A 328 8.50 20.32 -5.07
CA GLY A 328 9.55 21.26 -4.71
C GLY A 328 9.07 22.71 -4.78
N ASP A 329 9.68 23.56 -3.97
CA ASP A 329 9.35 25.00 -3.83
C ASP A 329 9.96 25.86 -4.96
N ASP A 330 10.49 25.22 -6.01
CA ASP A 330 11.16 25.91 -7.10
C ASP A 330 10.14 26.36 -8.16
N ASP A 331 9.98 27.68 -8.30
CA ASP A 331 9.21 28.35 -9.34
C ASP A 331 9.75 28.11 -10.79
N SER A 332 10.74 27.24 -10.96
CA SER A 332 11.26 26.88 -12.27
C SER A 332 10.30 25.88 -12.97
N PHE A 333 9.93 26.22 -14.18
CA PHE A 333 8.98 25.53 -15.08
C PHE A 333 9.45 24.15 -15.59
N GLU A 334 10.32 23.46 -14.85
CA GLU A 334 10.77 22.10 -15.17
C GLU A 334 9.96 21.07 -14.37
N PRO A 335 8.87 20.48 -14.93
CA PRO A 335 7.84 19.77 -14.16
C PRO A 335 8.27 18.40 -13.58
N TYR A 336 9.53 17.99 -13.66
CA TYR A 336 9.91 16.62 -13.31
C TYR A 336 11.16 16.47 -12.43
N ASN A 337 11.82 17.54 -11.98
CA ASN A 337 13.13 17.42 -11.32
C ASN A 337 13.21 17.82 -9.84
N ASP A 338 12.15 18.39 -9.25
CA ASP A 338 12.24 18.96 -7.90
C ASP A 338 11.18 18.42 -6.93
N TYR A 339 10.91 17.11 -6.97
CA TYR A 339 10.18 16.46 -5.89
C TYR A 339 11.15 16.08 -4.78
N SER A 340 10.83 16.44 -3.55
CA SER A 340 11.44 15.87 -2.35
C SER A 340 10.48 14.86 -1.73
N PHE A 341 11.03 13.94 -0.95
CA PHE A 341 10.24 12.97 -0.20
C PHE A 341 10.38 13.27 1.29
N ASP A 342 9.26 13.13 1.99
CA ASP A 342 9.19 13.17 3.43
C ASP A 342 8.70 11.85 3.98
N LEU A 343 9.32 11.40 5.08
CA LEU A 343 8.72 10.38 5.94
C LEU A 343 7.93 11.10 7.03
N GLN A 344 6.64 10.84 7.08
CA GLN A 344 5.74 11.43 8.05
C GLN A 344 5.29 10.38 9.06
N ARG A 345 5.30 10.74 10.34
CA ARG A 345 4.73 9.94 11.42
C ARG A 345 3.50 10.62 12.00
N ILE A 346 2.36 9.97 11.89
CA ILE A 346 1.09 10.42 12.45
C ILE A 346 0.79 9.61 13.70
N THR A 347 0.51 10.29 14.82
CA THR A 347 0.02 9.59 16.02
C THR A 347 -1.48 9.42 15.89
N LEU A 348 -1.93 8.16 15.82
CA LEU A 348 -3.33 7.81 15.74
C LEU A 348 -4.04 8.13 17.06
N ALA A 349 -5.25 8.68 16.98
CA ALA A 349 -6.14 8.77 18.12
C ALA A 349 -6.66 7.37 18.47
N LYS A 350 -6.74 7.07 19.77
CA LYS A 350 -7.32 5.82 20.27
C LYS A 350 -8.84 5.91 20.28
#